data_d21439c5f5787b228eece9e1e7f5076a
#
_entry.id   d21439c5f5787b228eece9e1e7f5076a
#
_cell.length_a   1.000
_cell.length_b   1.000
_cell.length_c   1.000
_cell.angle_alpha   90.00
_cell.angle_beta   90.00
_cell.angle_gamma   90.00
#
_symmetry.space_group_name_H-M   'P 1'
#
loop_
_entity.id
_entity.type
_entity.pdbx_description
1 polymer ?
#
loop_
_entity_poly.entity_id
_entity_poly.type
_entity_poly.pdbx_seq_one_letter_code
_entity_poly.pdbx_strand_id
1 'polypeptide(L)'
;NKKYLDPDGDGCVDLTGGWHDAGDHVKFGLPGSYSASTVGWGYYEFRESYVETGLQKHVEDELRWINDYFMKATFLDDDGNVVAYCYQVGEGNNDHNYWCAPELQVDDTYVATSSCAVKRPAYFATTETPASDQTAGAAASLAVNYLNFKDTDPEYAQKCLDYALALYDFSVKTHHEVGDDTLTVDSLGYDGGFY
;
A
#
# COMPACT_ATOMS: atom_id res chain seq x y z
N ASN A 1 -8.97 8.53 -15.55
CA ASN A 1 -8.33 8.46 -14.19
C ASN A 1 -7.09 9.35 -14.04
N LYS A 2 -6.44 9.78 -15.17
CA LYS A 2 -5.21 10.60 -15.11
C LYS A 2 -5.35 11.85 -14.20
N LYS A 3 -6.47 12.52 -14.21
CA LYS A 3 -6.80 13.69 -13.36
C LYS A 3 -6.60 13.41 -11.86
N TYR A 4 -6.88 12.18 -11.42
CA TYR A 4 -6.83 11.80 -10.01
C TYR A 4 -5.48 11.19 -9.59
N LEU A 5 -4.75 10.57 -10.53
CA LEU A 5 -3.45 9.97 -10.28
C LEU A 5 -2.31 10.98 -10.38
N ASP A 6 -2.47 12.00 -11.23
CA ASP A 6 -1.47 13.00 -11.56
C ASP A 6 -2.16 14.36 -11.65
N PRO A 7 -2.60 14.93 -10.50
CA PRO A 7 -3.42 16.15 -10.48
C PRO A 7 -2.65 17.41 -10.87
N ASP A 8 -1.34 17.43 -10.71
CA ASP A 8 -0.46 18.54 -11.11
C ASP A 8 0.08 18.39 -12.53
N GLY A 9 -0.08 17.20 -13.14
CA GLY A 9 0.24 16.95 -14.54
C GLY A 9 1.74 16.82 -14.82
N ASP A 10 2.56 16.56 -13.81
CA ASP A 10 4.01 16.42 -13.94
C ASP A 10 4.43 15.04 -14.46
N GLY A 11 3.50 14.10 -14.54
CA GLY A 11 3.74 12.73 -15.03
C GLY A 11 4.26 11.78 -13.96
N CYS A 12 4.28 12.21 -12.70
CA CYS A 12 4.73 11.44 -11.55
C CYS A 12 3.58 11.15 -10.59
N VAL A 13 3.76 10.13 -9.75
CA VAL A 13 2.85 9.81 -8.65
C VAL A 13 3.68 9.72 -7.38
N ASP A 14 3.29 10.44 -6.32
CA ASP A 14 3.95 10.31 -5.02
C ASP A 14 3.49 9.03 -4.31
N LEU A 15 4.37 8.04 -4.32
CA LEU A 15 4.22 6.75 -3.63
C LEU A 15 5.32 6.55 -2.59
N THR A 16 5.83 7.63 -2.01
CA THR A 16 6.79 7.59 -0.91
C THR A 16 6.14 7.10 0.37
N GLY A 17 6.91 6.47 1.25
CA GLY A 17 6.41 5.83 2.47
C GLY A 17 6.17 4.33 2.30
N GLY A 18 5.48 3.73 3.24
CA GLY A 18 5.27 2.27 3.26
C GLY A 18 6.51 1.47 3.61
N TRP A 19 6.40 0.16 3.47
CA TRP A 19 7.50 -0.77 3.77
C TRP A 19 7.99 -1.44 2.49
N HIS A 20 9.29 -1.71 2.43
CA HIS A 20 9.85 -2.67 1.50
C HIS A 20 9.51 -4.09 1.94
N ASP A 21 9.50 -5.05 1.00
CA ASP A 21 9.09 -6.42 1.31
C ASP A 21 10.05 -7.09 2.28
N ALA A 22 11.33 -7.10 1.95
CA ALA A 22 12.37 -7.74 2.76
C ALA A 22 13.70 -7.00 2.63
N GLY A 23 14.75 -7.67 2.11
CA GLY A 23 16.04 -7.05 1.81
C GLY A 23 16.12 -6.39 0.44
N ASP A 24 15.09 -6.54 -0.37
CA ASP A 24 14.85 -5.86 -1.63
C ASP A 24 14.05 -4.56 -1.43
N HIS A 25 13.82 -3.82 -2.50
CA HIS A 25 13.20 -2.49 -2.40
C HIS A 25 11.81 -2.43 -3.03
N VAL A 26 11.26 -3.57 -3.42
CA VAL A 26 9.90 -3.64 -3.92
C VAL A 26 8.90 -3.42 -2.78
N LYS A 27 7.79 -2.78 -3.07
CA LYS A 27 6.66 -2.65 -2.16
C LYS A 27 5.54 -3.52 -2.69
N PHE A 28 5.30 -4.65 -2.05
CA PHE A 28 4.19 -5.55 -2.36
C PHE A 28 2.99 -5.28 -1.46
N GLY A 29 1.83 -5.06 -2.06
CA GLY A 29 0.60 -4.74 -1.34
C GLY A 29 0.09 -5.90 -0.49
N LEU A 30 0.13 -7.13 -0.99
CA LEU A 30 -0.39 -8.30 -0.27
C LEU A 30 0.38 -8.59 1.03
N PRO A 31 1.70 -8.87 1.02
CA PRO A 31 2.44 -9.10 2.25
C PRO A 31 2.51 -7.85 3.13
N GLY A 32 2.58 -6.66 2.54
CA GLY A 32 2.59 -5.40 3.28
C GLY A 32 1.30 -5.17 4.08
N SER A 33 0.13 -5.39 3.46
CA SER A 33 -1.15 -5.24 4.13
C SER A 33 -1.42 -6.34 5.17
N TYR A 34 -0.98 -7.57 4.90
CA TYR A 34 -1.04 -8.66 5.89
C TYR A 34 -0.18 -8.34 7.13
N SER A 35 1.05 -7.89 6.92
CA SER A 35 1.96 -7.50 8.01
C SER A 35 1.39 -6.34 8.83
N ALA A 36 0.89 -5.30 8.16
CA ALA A 36 0.28 -4.14 8.80
C ALA A 36 -0.97 -4.52 9.61
N SER A 37 -1.85 -5.36 9.06
CA SER A 37 -3.03 -5.86 9.75
C SER A 37 -2.66 -6.69 10.97
N THR A 38 -1.66 -7.55 10.85
CA THR A 38 -1.20 -8.43 11.94
C THR A 38 -0.57 -7.62 13.09
N VAL A 39 0.31 -6.67 12.76
CA VAL A 39 0.92 -5.78 13.76
C VAL A 39 -0.15 -4.90 14.41
N GLY A 40 -1.06 -4.33 13.60
CA GLY A 40 -2.15 -3.50 14.10
C GLY A 40 -3.10 -4.26 15.02
N TRP A 41 -3.44 -5.51 14.68
CA TRP A 41 -4.26 -6.37 15.53
C TRP A 41 -3.52 -6.77 16.81
N GLY A 42 -2.24 -7.10 16.71
CA GLY A 42 -1.39 -7.38 17.88
C GLY A 42 -1.33 -6.18 18.84
N TYR A 43 -1.21 -4.96 18.31
CA TYR A 43 -1.26 -3.75 19.14
C TYR A 43 -2.64 -3.53 19.76
N TYR A 44 -3.73 -3.79 19.04
CA TYR A 44 -5.09 -3.69 19.57
C TYR A 44 -5.32 -4.63 20.75
N GLU A 45 -4.93 -5.89 20.62
CA GLU A 45 -5.15 -6.93 21.62
C GLU A 45 -4.21 -6.81 22.83
N PHE A 46 -2.96 -6.38 22.61
CA PHE A 46 -1.89 -6.38 23.63
C PHE A 46 -1.38 -4.97 23.97
N ARG A 47 -2.22 -3.95 23.83
CA ARG A 47 -1.86 -2.54 24.06
C ARG A 47 -1.13 -2.31 25.38
N GLU A 48 -1.61 -2.91 26.47
CA GLU A 48 -1.01 -2.77 27.79
C GLU A 48 0.46 -3.21 27.82
N SER A 49 0.79 -4.31 27.14
CA SER A 49 2.16 -4.79 27.04
C SER A 49 3.09 -3.82 26.32
N TYR A 50 2.61 -3.14 25.28
CA TYR A 50 3.38 -2.08 24.60
C TYR A 50 3.58 -0.85 25.49
N VAL A 51 2.59 -0.49 26.29
CA VAL A 51 2.70 0.61 27.27
C VAL A 51 3.72 0.26 28.35
N GLU A 52 3.61 -0.92 28.97
CA GLU A 52 4.50 -1.40 30.05
C GLU A 52 5.96 -1.51 29.60
N THR A 53 6.19 -1.88 28.34
CA THR A 53 7.54 -1.99 27.76
C THR A 53 8.08 -0.67 27.19
N GLY A 54 7.26 0.40 27.15
CA GLY A 54 7.64 1.70 26.60
C GLY A 54 7.72 1.73 25.08
N LEU A 55 7.11 0.74 24.38
CA LEU A 55 7.13 0.62 22.92
C LEU A 55 5.88 1.20 22.24
N GLN A 56 4.93 1.73 23.01
CA GLN A 56 3.67 2.26 22.51
C GLN A 56 3.87 3.25 21.34
N LYS A 57 4.66 4.30 21.61
CA LYS A 57 4.88 5.33 20.59
C LYS A 57 5.53 4.77 19.33
N HIS A 58 6.45 3.83 19.50
CA HIS A 58 7.16 3.24 18.37
C HIS A 58 6.20 2.45 17.45
N VAL A 59 5.35 1.58 18.01
CA VAL A 59 4.39 0.83 17.22
C VAL A 59 3.31 1.74 16.60
N GLU A 60 2.88 2.79 17.30
CA GLU A 60 1.95 3.77 16.76
C GLU A 60 2.55 4.54 15.56
N ASP A 61 3.80 4.94 15.63
CA ASP A 61 4.51 5.59 14.52
C ASP A 61 4.63 4.66 13.30
N GLU A 62 4.96 3.39 13.50
CA GLU A 62 5.04 2.38 12.43
C GLU A 62 3.66 2.11 11.79
N LEU A 63 2.61 2.01 12.61
CA LEU A 63 1.25 1.81 12.11
C LEU A 63 0.75 3.02 11.31
N ARG A 64 1.09 4.24 11.73
CA ARG A 64 0.79 5.45 10.96
C ARG A 64 1.55 5.45 9.65
N TRP A 65 2.83 5.15 9.67
CA TRP A 65 3.69 5.15 8.49
C TRP A 65 3.13 4.27 7.36
N ILE A 66 2.75 3.03 7.67
CA ILE A 66 2.24 2.11 6.66
C ILE A 66 0.81 2.45 6.22
N ASN A 67 -0.07 2.82 7.16
CA ASN A 67 -1.45 3.16 6.82
C ASN A 67 -1.57 4.50 6.08
N ASP A 68 -0.71 5.48 6.37
CA ASP A 68 -0.59 6.71 5.57
C ASP A 68 -0.17 6.40 4.13
N TYR A 69 0.72 5.42 3.94
CA TYR A 69 1.07 4.93 2.61
C TYR A 69 -0.13 4.29 1.90
N PHE A 70 -0.91 3.44 2.56
CA PHE A 70 -2.11 2.85 1.94
C PHE A 70 -3.13 3.92 1.54
N MET A 71 -3.33 4.94 2.35
CA MET A 71 -4.19 6.08 1.98
C MET A 71 -3.63 6.85 0.78
N LYS A 72 -2.33 7.11 0.76
CA LYS A 72 -1.63 7.77 -0.35
C LYS A 72 -1.70 6.95 -1.65
N ALA A 73 -1.61 5.62 -1.55
CA ALA A 73 -1.72 4.70 -2.68
C ALA A 73 -3.15 4.53 -3.21
N THR A 74 -4.15 5.10 -2.52
CA THR A 74 -5.57 5.04 -2.88
C THR A 74 -6.00 6.34 -3.54
N PHE A 75 -6.43 6.27 -4.79
CA PHE A 75 -6.88 7.42 -5.57
C PHE A 75 -8.41 7.44 -5.61
N LEU A 76 -8.98 8.52 -5.11
CA LEU A 76 -10.42 8.73 -5.02
C LEU A 76 -10.89 9.74 -6.08
N ASP A 77 -12.11 9.56 -6.58
CA ASP A 77 -12.79 10.57 -7.37
C ASP A 77 -13.42 11.66 -6.48
N ASP A 78 -14.08 12.63 -7.11
CA ASP A 78 -14.71 13.77 -6.41
C ASP A 78 -15.88 13.33 -5.49
N ASP A 79 -16.40 12.10 -5.68
CA ASP A 79 -17.47 11.48 -4.87
C ASP A 79 -16.93 10.53 -3.78
N GLY A 80 -15.62 10.35 -3.71
CA GLY A 80 -14.95 9.48 -2.74
C GLY A 80 -14.87 8.01 -3.14
N ASN A 81 -15.16 7.66 -4.39
CA ASN A 81 -15.00 6.29 -4.87
C ASN A 81 -13.56 6.03 -5.31
N VAL A 82 -13.07 4.80 -5.07
CA VAL A 82 -11.75 4.39 -5.55
C VAL A 82 -11.75 4.27 -7.08
N VAL A 83 -10.87 5.02 -7.72
CA VAL A 83 -10.61 4.95 -9.17
C VAL A 83 -9.38 4.12 -9.50
N ALA A 84 -8.43 4.04 -8.57
CA ALA A 84 -7.26 3.19 -8.65
C ALA A 84 -6.65 2.98 -7.26
N TYR A 85 -5.97 1.86 -7.07
CA TYR A 85 -5.14 1.58 -5.91
C TYR A 85 -3.79 1.06 -6.37
N CYS A 86 -2.69 1.68 -5.91
CA CYS A 86 -1.35 1.19 -6.22
C CYS A 86 -0.99 0.04 -5.29
N TYR A 87 -0.94 -1.18 -5.84
CA TYR A 87 -0.65 -2.38 -5.06
C TYR A 87 0.82 -2.82 -5.11
N GLN A 88 1.61 -2.26 -6.04
CA GLN A 88 3.04 -2.58 -6.12
C GLN A 88 3.83 -1.38 -6.64
N VAL A 89 5.00 -1.15 -6.04
CA VAL A 89 6.00 -0.19 -6.52
C VAL A 89 7.34 -0.90 -6.69
N GLY A 90 7.91 -0.77 -7.88
CA GLY A 90 9.11 -1.48 -8.29
C GLY A 90 8.77 -2.73 -9.11
N GLU A 91 9.64 -3.06 -10.05
CA GLU A 91 9.55 -4.30 -10.84
C GLU A 91 10.25 -5.40 -10.05
N GLY A 92 9.54 -6.51 -9.87
CA GLY A 92 9.92 -7.54 -8.95
C GLY A 92 11.31 -8.10 -9.15
N ASN A 93 11.64 -8.57 -10.36
CA ASN A 93 12.95 -9.17 -10.61
C ASN A 93 14.09 -8.17 -10.43
N ASN A 94 13.91 -6.93 -10.88
CA ASN A 94 14.94 -5.90 -10.77
C ASN A 94 15.21 -5.50 -9.33
N ASP A 95 14.16 -5.24 -8.58
CA ASP A 95 14.28 -4.87 -7.16
C ASP A 95 14.73 -6.06 -6.31
N HIS A 96 14.17 -7.25 -6.55
CA HIS A 96 14.52 -8.43 -5.77
C HIS A 96 15.98 -8.86 -5.95
N ASN A 97 16.57 -8.61 -7.10
CA ASN A 97 17.97 -8.94 -7.36
C ASN A 97 18.96 -7.88 -6.86
N TYR A 98 18.48 -6.73 -6.38
CA TYR A 98 19.32 -5.66 -5.88
C TYR A 98 19.32 -5.61 -4.34
N TRP A 99 20.37 -6.17 -3.75
CA TRP A 99 20.52 -6.30 -2.29
C TRP A 99 21.58 -5.33 -1.76
N CYS A 100 21.23 -4.05 -1.70
CA CYS A 100 22.10 -2.98 -1.23
C CYS A 100 21.23 -1.87 -0.59
N ALA A 101 21.85 -0.78 -0.17
CA ALA A 101 21.10 0.38 0.31
C ALA A 101 20.23 0.97 -0.83
N PRO A 102 18.94 1.29 -0.59
CA PRO A 102 18.02 1.77 -1.63
C PRO A 102 18.51 3.03 -2.32
N GLU A 103 19.23 3.90 -1.62
CA GLU A 103 19.80 5.12 -2.17
C GLU A 103 20.88 4.87 -3.24
N LEU A 104 21.40 3.65 -3.28
CA LEU A 104 22.39 3.23 -4.26
C LEU A 104 21.82 2.50 -5.47
N GLN A 105 20.51 2.24 -5.46
CA GLN A 105 19.83 1.61 -6.59
C GLN A 105 19.64 2.61 -7.73
N VAL A 106 20.70 2.83 -8.47
CA VAL A 106 20.79 3.68 -9.67
C VAL A 106 21.25 2.82 -10.84
N ASP A 107 20.41 1.94 -11.28
CA ASP A 107 20.71 1.11 -12.42
C ASP A 107 20.01 1.60 -13.70
N ASP A 108 20.34 0.99 -14.84
CA ASP A 108 19.77 1.33 -16.14
C ASP A 108 18.26 1.06 -16.24
N THR A 109 17.70 0.33 -15.28
CA THR A 109 16.28 -0.03 -15.25
C THR A 109 15.44 1.10 -14.64
N TYR A 110 16.00 1.85 -13.70
CA TYR A 110 15.34 2.96 -13.02
C TYR A 110 16.01 4.29 -13.34
N VAL A 111 15.93 4.67 -14.61
CA VAL A 111 16.56 5.91 -15.08
C VAL A 111 15.76 7.12 -14.63
N ALA A 112 16.44 8.10 -14.03
CA ALA A 112 15.84 9.39 -13.72
C ALA A 112 15.24 10.06 -14.95
N THR A 113 14.05 10.64 -14.78
CA THR A 113 13.37 11.41 -15.82
C THR A 113 13.41 12.89 -15.48
N SER A 114 12.99 13.73 -16.42
CA SER A 114 12.93 15.19 -16.21
C SER A 114 11.90 15.58 -15.16
N SER A 115 10.88 14.75 -14.93
CA SER A 115 9.77 15.01 -14.01
C SER A 115 9.86 14.22 -12.71
N CYS A 116 10.46 13.02 -12.75
CA CYS A 116 10.63 12.17 -11.57
C CYS A 116 12.12 11.93 -11.31
N ALA A 117 12.52 11.92 -10.04
CA ALA A 117 13.91 11.69 -9.65
C ALA A 117 14.42 10.31 -10.09
N VAL A 118 13.57 9.27 -9.92
CA VAL A 118 13.83 7.91 -10.37
C VAL A 118 12.53 7.34 -10.95
N LYS A 119 12.62 6.73 -12.12
CA LYS A 119 11.47 6.07 -12.72
C LYS A 119 11.37 4.63 -12.24
N ARG A 120 10.55 4.40 -11.24
CA ARG A 120 10.16 3.06 -10.80
C ARG A 120 8.76 2.75 -11.33
N PRO A 121 8.51 1.54 -11.88
CA PRO A 121 7.17 1.16 -12.27
C PRO A 121 6.25 1.05 -11.05
N ALA A 122 4.98 1.41 -11.26
CA ALA A 122 3.93 1.26 -10.28
C ALA A 122 2.75 0.53 -10.95
N TYR A 123 2.12 -0.37 -10.20
CA TYR A 123 1.05 -1.23 -10.70
C TYR A 123 -0.24 -0.92 -9.94
N PHE A 124 -1.33 -0.79 -10.69
CA PHE A 124 -2.58 -0.26 -10.15
C PHE A 124 -3.74 -1.25 -10.36
N ALA A 125 -4.47 -1.50 -9.28
CA ALA A 125 -5.80 -2.08 -9.35
C ALA A 125 -6.79 -1.02 -9.84
N THR A 126 -7.56 -1.37 -10.85
CA THR A 126 -8.65 -0.55 -11.41
C THR A 126 -9.88 -1.43 -11.66
N THR A 127 -10.96 -0.87 -12.15
CA THR A 127 -12.14 -1.67 -12.56
C THR A 127 -11.86 -2.59 -13.75
N GLU A 128 -10.88 -2.24 -14.60
CA GLU A 128 -10.46 -3.04 -15.74
C GLU A 128 -9.40 -4.09 -15.39
N THR A 129 -8.60 -3.80 -14.37
CA THR A 129 -7.54 -4.68 -13.87
C THR A 129 -7.69 -4.82 -12.36
N PRO A 130 -8.67 -5.58 -11.86
CA PRO A 130 -8.94 -5.70 -10.44
C PRO A 130 -7.85 -6.47 -9.69
N ALA A 131 -7.74 -6.16 -8.40
CA ALA A 131 -6.87 -6.84 -7.45
C ALA A 131 -7.55 -6.78 -6.06
N SER A 132 -8.68 -7.48 -5.94
CA SER A 132 -9.56 -7.37 -4.78
C SER A 132 -8.93 -7.91 -3.49
N ASP A 133 -8.04 -8.88 -3.56
CA ASP A 133 -7.21 -9.36 -2.46
C ASP A 133 -6.32 -8.25 -1.87
N GLN A 134 -5.68 -7.49 -2.72
CA GLN A 134 -4.75 -6.40 -2.34
C GLN A 134 -5.50 -5.20 -1.75
N THR A 135 -6.60 -4.80 -2.41
CA THR A 135 -7.43 -3.68 -1.95
C THR A 135 -8.17 -4.02 -0.65
N ALA A 136 -8.66 -5.26 -0.49
CA ALA A 136 -9.27 -5.74 0.74
C ALA A 136 -8.24 -5.84 1.89
N GLY A 137 -7.01 -6.25 1.59
CA GLY A 137 -5.93 -6.28 2.57
C GLY A 137 -5.61 -4.89 3.14
N ALA A 138 -5.49 -3.88 2.27
CA ALA A 138 -5.29 -2.49 2.70
C ALA A 138 -6.51 -1.97 3.50
N ALA A 139 -7.73 -2.28 3.06
CA ALA A 139 -8.95 -1.95 3.79
C ALA A 139 -8.96 -2.54 5.21
N ALA A 140 -8.54 -3.80 5.35
CA ALA A 140 -8.46 -4.46 6.65
C ALA A 140 -7.46 -3.79 7.59
N SER A 141 -6.26 -3.44 7.09
CA SER A 141 -5.26 -2.71 7.86
C SER A 141 -5.77 -1.35 8.35
N LEU A 142 -6.38 -0.57 7.46
CA LEU A 142 -6.95 0.73 7.79
C LEU A 142 -8.11 0.63 8.80
N ALA A 143 -8.95 -0.41 8.70
CA ALA A 143 -10.03 -0.66 9.65
C ALA A 143 -9.49 -0.99 11.06
N VAL A 144 -8.44 -1.81 11.16
CA VAL A 144 -7.76 -2.09 12.43
C VAL A 144 -7.11 -0.82 12.97
N ASN A 145 -6.53 -0.01 12.10
CA ASN A 145 -5.93 1.27 12.49
C ASN A 145 -6.96 2.25 13.06
N TYR A 146 -8.18 2.29 12.49
CA TYR A 146 -9.30 3.01 13.12
C TYR A 146 -9.52 2.57 14.57
N LEU A 147 -9.58 1.26 14.83
CA LEU A 147 -9.79 0.74 16.19
C LEU A 147 -8.65 1.15 17.14
N ASN A 148 -7.43 1.22 16.64
CA ASN A 148 -6.27 1.60 17.43
C ASN A 148 -6.25 3.07 17.83
N PHE A 149 -6.76 3.96 16.99
CA PHE A 149 -6.62 5.41 17.18
C PHE A 149 -7.94 6.14 17.52
N LYS A 150 -9.10 5.51 17.44
CA LYS A 150 -10.42 6.17 17.60
C LYS A 150 -10.60 6.95 18.93
N ASP A 151 -9.92 6.52 19.99
CA ASP A 151 -10.03 7.14 21.31
C ASP A 151 -8.91 8.16 21.59
N THR A 152 -7.78 8.10 20.85
CA THR A 152 -6.61 8.96 21.07
C THR A 152 -6.43 10.01 19.97
N ASP A 153 -6.85 9.71 18.74
CA ASP A 153 -6.80 10.58 17.58
C ASP A 153 -7.99 10.30 16.66
N PRO A 154 -9.18 10.75 17.04
CA PRO A 154 -10.42 10.42 16.34
C PRO A 154 -10.48 10.98 14.90
N GLU A 155 -9.81 12.09 14.62
CA GLU A 155 -9.76 12.67 13.26
C GLU A 155 -8.96 11.77 12.32
N TYR A 156 -7.78 11.34 12.74
CA TYR A 156 -6.96 10.39 11.98
C TYR A 156 -7.66 9.03 11.84
N ALA A 157 -8.26 8.55 12.91
CA ALA A 157 -9.01 7.29 12.89
C ALA A 157 -10.17 7.34 11.89
N GLN A 158 -10.95 8.42 11.90
CA GLN A 158 -12.05 8.56 10.94
C GLN A 158 -11.55 8.56 9.49
N LYS A 159 -10.44 9.24 9.21
CA LYS A 159 -9.81 9.19 7.89
C LYS A 159 -9.43 7.75 7.50
N CYS A 160 -8.84 6.98 8.41
CA CYS A 160 -8.54 5.56 8.15
C CYS A 160 -9.82 4.76 7.83
N LEU A 161 -10.91 4.99 8.57
CA LEU A 161 -12.18 4.31 8.33
C LEU A 161 -12.79 4.67 6.99
N ASP A 162 -12.76 5.94 6.59
CA ASP A 162 -13.31 6.39 5.31
C ASP A 162 -12.59 5.71 4.13
N TYR A 163 -11.26 5.65 4.17
CA TYR A 163 -10.47 4.94 3.17
C TYR A 163 -10.68 3.42 3.23
N ALA A 164 -10.81 2.84 4.42
CA ALA A 164 -11.11 1.41 4.58
C ALA A 164 -12.44 1.04 3.92
N LEU A 165 -13.48 1.84 4.13
CA LEU A 165 -14.80 1.60 3.53
C LEU A 165 -14.77 1.77 2.02
N ALA A 166 -14.09 2.78 1.49
CA ALA A 166 -13.96 3.00 0.06
C ALA A 166 -13.22 1.84 -0.62
N LEU A 167 -12.10 1.38 -0.05
CA LEU A 167 -11.34 0.25 -0.58
C LEU A 167 -12.11 -1.07 -0.46
N TYR A 168 -12.80 -1.31 0.63
CA TYR A 168 -13.65 -2.50 0.80
C TYR A 168 -14.77 -2.53 -0.24
N ASP A 169 -15.46 -1.42 -0.44
CA ASP A 169 -16.52 -1.28 -1.43
C ASP A 169 -16.01 -1.53 -2.85
N PHE A 170 -14.82 -0.99 -3.16
CA PHE A 170 -14.15 -1.24 -4.43
C PHE A 170 -13.80 -2.73 -4.59
N SER A 171 -13.26 -3.37 -3.55
CA SER A 171 -12.92 -4.79 -3.56
C SER A 171 -14.14 -5.67 -3.83
N VAL A 172 -15.26 -5.39 -3.17
CA VAL A 172 -16.52 -6.13 -3.37
C VAL A 172 -17.08 -5.94 -4.78
N LYS A 173 -17.02 -4.72 -5.30
CA LYS A 173 -17.52 -4.38 -6.64
C LYS A 173 -16.71 -4.98 -7.78
N THR A 174 -15.40 -5.17 -7.55
CA THR A 174 -14.47 -5.65 -8.57
C THR A 174 -14.09 -7.12 -8.39
N HIS A 175 -14.58 -7.77 -7.32
CA HIS A 175 -14.30 -9.18 -7.04
C HIS A 175 -14.87 -10.11 -8.11
N HIS A 176 -14.08 -11.10 -8.51
CA HIS A 176 -14.47 -12.21 -9.34
C HIS A 176 -14.18 -13.54 -8.64
N GLU A 177 -14.86 -14.60 -9.05
CA GLU A 177 -14.69 -15.94 -8.44
C GLU A 177 -13.52 -16.74 -9.06
N VAL A 178 -13.00 -16.32 -10.20
CA VAL A 178 -12.01 -17.10 -10.94
C VAL A 178 -10.86 -16.22 -11.42
N GLY A 179 -9.72 -16.37 -10.78
CA GLY A 179 -8.40 -15.99 -11.29
C GLY A 179 -8.07 -14.52 -11.44
N ASP A 180 -8.99 -13.66 -11.04
CA ASP A 180 -8.77 -12.21 -11.10
C ASP A 180 -7.96 -11.70 -9.93
N ASP A 181 -8.28 -12.20 -8.75
CA ASP A 181 -7.68 -11.78 -7.50
C ASP A 181 -6.29 -12.33 -7.31
N THR A 182 -6.04 -13.45 -7.90
CA THR A 182 -4.69 -13.89 -8.17
C THR A 182 -4.16 -13.03 -9.31
N LEU A 183 -3.66 -11.89 -8.97
CA LEU A 183 -2.78 -11.19 -9.87
C LEU A 183 -1.76 -12.18 -10.34
N THR A 184 -1.86 -12.54 -11.61
CA THR A 184 -0.93 -13.47 -12.19
C THR A 184 0.45 -12.88 -12.02
N VAL A 185 1.39 -13.71 -11.86
CA VAL A 185 2.81 -13.37 -11.78
C VAL A 185 3.20 -12.37 -12.86
N ASP A 186 2.62 -12.48 -14.05
CA ASP A 186 2.82 -11.55 -15.15
C ASP A 186 2.36 -10.12 -14.84
N SER A 187 1.26 -9.94 -14.13
CA SER A 187 0.79 -8.60 -13.74
C SER A 187 1.61 -7.98 -12.61
N LEU A 188 2.32 -8.81 -11.84
CA LEU A 188 3.28 -8.36 -10.84
C LEU A 188 4.69 -8.13 -11.39
N GLY A 189 4.93 -8.38 -12.67
CA GLY A 189 6.25 -8.27 -13.28
C GLY A 189 7.23 -9.38 -12.90
N TYR A 190 6.73 -10.55 -12.52
CA TYR A 190 7.52 -11.74 -12.20
C TYR A 190 7.24 -12.90 -13.13
N ASP A 191 8.28 -13.67 -13.43
CA ASP A 191 8.21 -14.95 -14.13
C ASP A 191 7.91 -16.14 -13.21
N GLY A 192 7.23 -15.98 -12.14
CA GLY A 192 6.92 -17.09 -11.26
C GLY A 192 6.95 -16.76 -9.79
N GLY A 193 5.80 -16.75 -9.22
CA GLY A 193 5.49 -17.18 -7.89
C GLY A 193 6.23 -16.57 -6.73
N PHE A 194 6.25 -15.24 -6.61
CA PHE A 194 6.61 -14.66 -5.32
C PHE A 194 5.39 -14.65 -4.39
N TYR A 195 4.22 -14.25 -4.86
CA TYR A 195 2.99 -14.19 -4.05
C TYR A 195 1.75 -14.51 -4.88
#